data_9fb4b2d1465db4f0297e079d806ee344
#
_entry.id   9fb4b2d1465db4f0297e079d806ee344
#
_cell.length_a   1.000
_cell.length_b   1.000
_cell.length_c   1.000
_cell.angle_alpha   90.00
_cell.angle_beta   90.00
_cell.angle_gamma   90.00
#
_symmetry.space_group_name_H-M   'P 1'
#
loop_
_entity.id
_entity.type
_entity.pdbx_description
1 polymer ?
#
loop_
_entity_poly.entity_id
_entity_poly.type
_entity_poly.pdbx_seq_one_letter_code
_entity_poly.pdbx_strand_id
1 'polypeptide(L)'
;MQLKNLDTGVALPLPDDLLWSDEHAWSPAVANASYLITGSLLIQSATRKSGRPITLVGAPDMAWVTRAAVEQLRAWAAIPVGGSTGRFELTFTDGRVFTVAFRHQEVAIEAEPVLGIPARSGNDFYRLTLRF
;
A
#
# COMPACT_ATOMS: atom_id res chain seq x y z
N MET A 1 -9.40 3.95 -8.99
CA MET A 1 -8.42 2.98 -8.46
C MET A 1 -9.13 1.75 -7.92
N GLN A 2 -8.53 0.57 -7.90
CA GLN A 2 -9.20 -0.67 -7.49
C GLN A 2 -8.22 -1.63 -6.82
N LEU A 3 -8.65 -2.30 -5.76
CA LEU A 3 -7.93 -3.39 -5.12
C LEU A 3 -8.72 -4.69 -5.29
N LYS A 4 -8.11 -5.71 -5.88
CA LYS A 4 -8.74 -7.01 -6.12
C LYS A 4 -8.01 -8.08 -5.32
N ASN A 5 -8.77 -8.88 -4.59
CA ASN A 5 -8.24 -10.08 -3.94
C ASN A 5 -8.03 -11.18 -4.98
N LEU A 6 -6.80 -11.66 -5.11
CA LEU A 6 -6.46 -12.68 -6.11
C LEU A 6 -6.96 -14.08 -5.76
N ASP A 7 -7.25 -14.34 -4.48
CA ASP A 7 -7.74 -15.64 -4.03
C ASP A 7 -9.24 -15.83 -4.30
N THR A 8 -10.02 -14.77 -4.05
CA THR A 8 -11.49 -14.79 -4.17
C THR A 8 -12.00 -14.15 -5.44
N GLY A 9 -11.18 -13.35 -6.13
CA GLY A 9 -11.57 -12.57 -7.30
C GLY A 9 -12.43 -11.33 -6.96
N VAL A 10 -12.72 -11.09 -5.69
CA VAL A 10 -13.51 -9.93 -5.26
C VAL A 10 -12.70 -8.65 -5.39
N ALA A 11 -13.30 -7.64 -6.01
CA ALA A 11 -12.69 -6.33 -6.21
C ALA A 11 -13.39 -5.28 -5.36
N LEU A 12 -12.60 -4.38 -4.77
CA LEU A 12 -13.05 -3.24 -4.00
C LEU A 12 -12.62 -1.96 -4.70
N PRO A 13 -13.56 -1.08 -5.06
CA PRO A 13 -13.19 0.23 -5.59
C PRO A 13 -12.54 1.06 -4.49
N LEU A 14 -11.42 1.69 -4.82
CA LEU A 14 -10.72 2.65 -3.98
C LEU A 14 -10.88 4.05 -4.59
N PRO A 15 -10.87 5.10 -3.76
CA PRO A 15 -10.88 6.48 -4.25
C PRO A 15 -9.73 6.75 -5.20
N ASP A 16 -10.00 7.52 -6.25
CA ASP A 16 -8.98 7.83 -7.27
C ASP A 16 -8.03 8.94 -6.83
N ASP A 17 -8.38 9.65 -5.77
CA ASP A 17 -7.67 10.75 -5.16
C ASP A 17 -6.75 10.34 -3.99
N LEU A 18 -6.52 9.03 -3.81
CA LEU A 18 -5.45 8.53 -2.95
C LEU A 18 -4.08 8.88 -3.54
N LEU A 19 -3.28 9.61 -2.78
CA LEU A 19 -1.94 10.01 -3.17
C LEU A 19 -0.94 8.88 -2.92
N TRP A 20 -0.19 8.47 -3.93
CA TRP A 20 0.95 7.58 -3.75
C TRP A 20 2.18 8.38 -3.30
N SER A 21 2.42 8.41 -2.00
CA SER A 21 3.41 9.31 -1.37
C SER A 21 4.87 8.91 -1.63
N ASP A 22 5.13 7.62 -1.78
CA ASP A 22 6.48 7.05 -1.97
C ASP A 22 6.75 6.59 -3.42
N GLU A 23 5.96 7.09 -4.39
CA GLU A 23 6.07 6.67 -5.79
C GLU A 23 7.49 6.81 -6.36
N HIS A 24 8.18 7.89 -6.03
CA HIS A 24 9.51 8.20 -6.54
C HIS A 24 10.65 7.96 -5.54
N ALA A 25 10.31 7.52 -4.32
CA ALA A 25 11.31 7.31 -3.27
C ALA A 25 12.07 5.98 -3.41
N TRP A 26 11.51 5.02 -4.16
CA TRP A 26 12.12 3.70 -4.32
C TRP A 26 12.92 3.58 -5.60
N SER A 27 14.12 2.98 -5.47
CA SER A 27 14.94 2.58 -6.61
C SER A 27 15.20 1.07 -6.58
N PRO A 28 15.13 0.37 -7.72
CA PRO A 28 15.56 -1.01 -7.79
C PRO A 28 17.07 -1.16 -7.60
N ALA A 29 17.85 -0.14 -7.94
CA ALA A 29 19.30 -0.16 -7.74
C ALA A 29 19.64 0.05 -6.26
N VAL A 30 20.47 -0.84 -5.73
CA VAL A 30 21.10 -0.68 -4.42
C VAL A 30 22.59 -0.73 -4.58
N ALA A 31 23.30 0.13 -3.86
CA ALA A 31 24.76 0.16 -3.86
C ALA A 31 25.28 0.37 -2.45
N ASN A 32 26.40 -0.25 -2.16
CA ASN A 32 27.22 0.02 -0.99
C ASN A 32 28.62 0.45 -1.46
N ALA A 33 29.15 1.50 -0.86
CA ALA A 33 30.45 2.02 -1.17
C ALA A 33 31.35 1.94 0.07
N SER A 34 32.57 1.45 -0.07
CA SER A 34 33.59 1.39 0.99
C SER A 34 34.96 1.71 0.44
N TYR A 35 35.82 2.32 1.25
CA TYR A 35 37.22 2.54 0.89
C TYR A 35 38.06 1.34 1.26
N LEU A 36 38.91 0.89 0.35
CA LEU A 36 39.94 -0.09 0.59
C LEU A 36 41.11 0.53 1.35
N ILE A 37 41.95 -0.31 1.97
CA ILE A 37 43.19 0.14 2.64
C ILE A 37 44.12 0.89 1.69
N THR A 38 44.02 0.61 0.39
CA THR A 38 44.78 1.31 -0.68
C THR A 38 44.27 2.72 -0.97
N GLY A 39 43.14 3.14 -0.35
CA GLY A 39 42.49 4.41 -0.62
C GLY A 39 41.56 4.38 -1.85
N SER A 40 41.45 3.27 -2.55
CA SER A 40 40.52 3.11 -3.67
C SER A 40 39.09 2.91 -3.18
N LEU A 41 38.12 3.50 -3.90
CA LEU A 41 36.69 3.31 -3.64
C LEU A 41 36.21 2.01 -4.28
N LEU A 42 35.68 1.11 -3.46
CA LEU A 42 34.96 -0.09 -3.92
C LEU A 42 33.46 0.19 -3.89
N ILE A 43 32.80 0.05 -5.04
CA ILE A 43 31.33 0.15 -5.16
C ILE A 43 30.79 -1.24 -5.52
N GLN A 44 29.96 -1.76 -4.66
CA GLN A 44 29.20 -2.99 -4.90
C GLN A 44 27.73 -2.62 -5.13
N SER A 45 27.17 -3.02 -6.27
CA SER A 45 25.79 -2.71 -6.62
C SER A 45 25.04 -3.95 -7.06
N ALA A 46 23.74 -3.95 -6.80
CA ALA A 46 22.81 -5.00 -7.19
C ALA A 46 21.44 -4.40 -7.52
N THR A 47 20.58 -5.20 -8.14
CA THR A 47 19.20 -4.83 -8.44
C THR A 47 18.25 -5.62 -7.54
N ARG A 48 17.38 -4.91 -6.83
CA ARG A 48 16.27 -5.51 -6.09
C ARG A 48 15.26 -6.07 -7.08
N LYS A 49 14.83 -7.30 -6.86
CA LYS A 49 13.87 -7.98 -7.75
C LYS A 49 12.42 -7.73 -7.34
N SER A 50 12.16 -7.33 -6.10
CA SER A 50 10.82 -7.12 -5.52
C SER A 50 10.90 -6.25 -4.27
N GLY A 51 9.74 -6.00 -3.65
CA GLY A 51 9.67 -5.28 -2.37
C GLY A 51 9.62 -3.77 -2.53
N ARG A 52 8.99 -3.27 -3.62
CA ARG A 52 8.68 -1.85 -3.75
C ARG A 52 7.56 -1.50 -2.78
N PRO A 53 7.77 -0.59 -1.84
CA PRO A 53 6.70 -0.11 -0.98
C PRO A 53 5.72 0.74 -1.78
N ILE A 54 4.44 0.64 -1.43
CA ILE A 54 3.38 1.49 -1.98
C ILE A 54 2.59 2.03 -0.79
N THR A 55 2.70 3.34 -0.55
CA THR A 55 1.97 4.03 0.51
C THR A 55 0.96 4.98 -0.13
N LEU A 56 -0.32 4.66 0.02
CA LEU A 56 -1.44 5.46 -0.47
C LEU A 56 -2.02 6.27 0.70
N VAL A 57 -2.00 7.59 0.58
CA VAL A 57 -2.41 8.51 1.65
C VAL A 57 -3.61 9.34 1.21
N GLY A 58 -4.66 9.34 2.02
CA GLY A 58 -5.78 10.26 1.87
C GLY A 58 -5.52 11.58 2.60
N ALA A 59 -5.67 12.69 1.91
CA ALA A 59 -5.64 14.01 2.54
C ALA A 59 -6.97 14.31 3.30
N PRO A 60 -7.02 15.35 4.15
CA PRO A 60 -8.19 15.64 4.99
C PRO A 60 -9.52 15.73 4.25
N ASP A 61 -9.50 16.29 3.04
CA ASP A 61 -10.72 16.59 2.26
C ASP A 61 -10.92 15.64 1.07
N MET A 62 -10.18 14.51 1.02
CA MET A 62 -10.21 13.57 -0.11
C MET A 62 -10.01 12.13 0.34
N ALA A 63 -10.20 11.20 -0.59
CA ALA A 63 -10.00 9.76 -0.39
C ALA A 63 -10.91 9.16 0.69
N TRP A 64 -12.16 9.60 0.70
CA TRP A 64 -13.14 9.11 1.66
C TRP A 64 -13.70 7.76 1.22
N VAL A 65 -13.72 6.84 2.16
CA VAL A 65 -14.30 5.51 1.98
C VAL A 65 -15.35 5.25 3.04
N THR A 66 -16.31 4.38 2.72
CA THR A 66 -17.31 3.97 3.69
C THR A 66 -16.71 3.02 4.73
N ARG A 67 -17.28 3.00 5.91
CA ARG A 67 -16.89 2.05 6.97
C ARG A 67 -16.94 0.59 6.49
N ALA A 68 -17.95 0.23 5.70
CA ALA A 68 -18.06 -1.10 5.12
C ALA A 68 -16.82 -1.47 4.28
N ALA A 69 -16.31 -0.52 3.48
CA ALA A 69 -15.09 -0.73 2.71
C ALA A 69 -13.85 -0.87 3.62
N VAL A 70 -13.75 -0.07 4.69
CA VAL A 70 -12.68 -0.21 5.69
C VAL A 70 -12.71 -1.56 6.37
N GLU A 71 -13.87 -2.05 6.76
CA GLU A 71 -14.03 -3.36 7.40
C GLU A 71 -13.65 -4.50 6.45
N GLN A 72 -14.00 -4.38 5.16
CA GLN A 72 -13.57 -5.33 4.14
C GLN A 72 -12.04 -5.33 3.96
N LEU A 73 -11.41 -4.16 3.92
CA LEU A 73 -9.96 -4.05 3.84
C LEU A 73 -9.27 -4.66 5.06
N ARG A 74 -9.81 -4.44 6.26
CA ARG A 74 -9.29 -5.04 7.49
C ARG A 74 -9.41 -6.56 7.49
N ALA A 75 -10.53 -7.09 7.00
CA ALA A 75 -10.70 -8.54 6.82
C ALA A 75 -9.66 -9.12 5.86
N TRP A 76 -9.35 -8.41 4.78
CA TRP A 76 -8.31 -8.79 3.83
C TRP A 76 -6.91 -8.70 4.42
N ALA A 77 -6.61 -7.64 5.18
CA ALA A 77 -5.33 -7.49 5.85
C ALA A 77 -5.09 -8.56 6.94
N ALA A 78 -6.15 -9.17 7.48
CA ALA A 78 -6.03 -10.27 8.42
C ALA A 78 -5.59 -11.60 7.78
N ILE A 79 -5.57 -11.69 6.44
CA ILE A 79 -5.13 -12.88 5.72
C ILE A 79 -3.59 -12.88 5.64
N PRO A 80 -2.90 -13.86 6.23
CA PRO A 80 -1.44 -13.92 6.16
C PRO A 80 -0.98 -14.19 4.72
N VAL A 81 0.13 -13.60 4.35
CA VAL A 81 0.79 -13.87 3.06
C VAL A 81 1.42 -15.26 3.13
N GLY A 82 0.98 -16.18 2.27
CA GLY A 82 1.53 -17.52 2.21
C GLY A 82 1.07 -18.28 0.97
N GLY A 83 1.99 -18.89 0.24
CA GLY A 83 1.65 -19.58 -0.99
C GLY A 83 0.95 -18.68 -2.01
N SER A 84 -0.33 -18.92 -2.27
CA SER A 84 -1.18 -18.09 -3.12
C SER A 84 -2.01 -17.07 -2.34
N THR A 85 -2.11 -17.18 -1.01
CA THR A 85 -3.00 -16.35 -0.19
C THR A 85 -2.40 -14.99 0.20
N GLY A 86 -3.25 -14.02 0.52
CA GLY A 86 -2.86 -12.69 1.01
C GLY A 86 -2.21 -11.81 -0.05
N ARG A 87 -2.46 -12.09 -1.33
CA ARG A 87 -2.00 -11.28 -2.46
C ARG A 87 -3.16 -10.57 -3.11
N PHE A 88 -2.90 -9.34 -3.49
CA PHE A 88 -3.89 -8.46 -4.09
C PHE A 88 -3.35 -7.85 -5.37
N GLU A 89 -4.24 -7.51 -6.26
CA GLU A 89 -3.95 -6.75 -7.48
C GLU A 89 -4.43 -5.32 -7.27
N LEU A 90 -3.49 -4.38 -7.26
CA LEU A 90 -3.77 -2.96 -7.18
C LEU A 90 -3.71 -2.37 -8.57
N THR A 91 -4.85 -1.85 -9.05
CA THR A 91 -4.96 -1.20 -10.35
C THR A 91 -5.14 0.30 -10.15
N PHE A 92 -4.23 1.09 -10.71
CA PHE A 92 -4.30 2.55 -10.72
C PHE A 92 -5.18 3.06 -11.86
N THR A 93 -5.60 4.31 -11.78
CA THR A 93 -6.39 5.00 -12.82
C THR A 93 -5.64 5.18 -14.11
N ASP A 94 -4.31 5.27 -14.06
CA ASP A 94 -3.43 5.36 -15.23
C ASP A 94 -3.18 4.01 -15.94
N GLY A 95 -3.80 2.92 -15.45
CA GLY A 95 -3.70 1.58 -16.00
C GLY A 95 -2.52 0.76 -15.49
N ARG A 96 -1.69 1.29 -14.59
CA ARG A 96 -0.62 0.50 -13.94
C ARG A 96 -1.24 -0.53 -12.98
N VAL A 97 -0.71 -1.74 -13.02
CA VAL A 97 -1.16 -2.85 -12.20
C VAL A 97 0.02 -3.41 -11.40
N PHE A 98 -0.18 -3.59 -10.10
CA PHE A 98 0.82 -4.15 -9.20
C PHE A 98 0.24 -5.29 -8.39
N THR A 99 1.00 -6.39 -8.26
CA THR A 99 0.70 -7.41 -7.27
C THR A 99 1.28 -6.97 -5.94
N VAL A 100 0.42 -6.81 -4.94
CA VAL A 100 0.78 -6.25 -3.64
C VAL A 100 0.35 -7.17 -2.50
N ALA A 101 0.96 -6.96 -1.34
CA ALA A 101 0.53 -7.54 -0.07
C ALA A 101 0.55 -6.44 1.00
N PHE A 102 -0.30 -6.53 1.99
CA PHE A 102 -0.32 -5.57 3.10
C PHE A 102 0.99 -5.59 3.89
N ARG A 103 1.52 -4.42 4.20
CA ARG A 103 2.78 -4.25 4.93
C ARG A 103 2.53 -4.24 6.44
N HIS A 104 2.64 -5.43 7.06
CA HIS A 104 2.35 -5.62 8.49
C HIS A 104 3.48 -5.20 9.44
N GLN A 105 4.65 -4.83 8.92
CA GLN A 105 5.75 -4.25 9.72
C GLN A 105 5.40 -2.85 10.25
N GLU A 106 4.42 -2.21 9.64
CA GLU A 106 3.81 -0.96 10.07
C GLU A 106 2.29 -1.15 10.15
N VAL A 107 1.56 -0.10 10.48
CA VAL A 107 0.09 -0.12 10.41
C VAL A 107 -0.33 -0.15 8.95
N ALA A 108 -0.77 -1.31 8.47
CA ALA A 108 -1.10 -1.52 7.06
C ALA A 108 -2.30 -0.68 6.61
N ILE A 109 -3.26 -0.45 7.49
CA ILE A 109 -4.49 0.31 7.23
C ILE A 109 -4.70 1.29 8.37
N GLU A 110 -4.67 2.58 8.06
CA GLU A 110 -5.14 3.63 8.95
C GLU A 110 -6.44 4.18 8.39
N ALA A 111 -7.46 4.25 9.22
CA ALA A 111 -8.77 4.78 8.85
C ALA A 111 -9.24 5.73 9.95
N GLU A 112 -9.28 7.02 9.64
CA GLU A 112 -9.74 8.05 10.55
C GLU A 112 -11.14 8.50 10.16
N PRO A 113 -12.09 8.61 11.12
CA PRO A 113 -13.43 9.11 10.82
C PRO A 113 -13.36 10.56 10.34
N VAL A 114 -14.10 10.87 9.27
CA VAL A 114 -14.22 12.24 8.75
C VAL A 114 -14.99 13.10 9.73
N LEU A 115 -16.02 12.53 10.35
CA LEU A 115 -16.73 13.18 11.46
C LEU A 115 -16.04 12.84 12.78
N GLY A 116 -15.83 13.84 13.65
CA GLY A 116 -15.16 13.65 14.93
C GLY A 116 -15.86 12.64 15.86
N ILE A 117 -17.18 12.46 15.69
CA ILE A 117 -17.97 11.45 16.41
C ILE A 117 -18.76 10.66 15.36
N PRO A 118 -18.23 9.52 14.89
CA PRO A 118 -18.92 8.69 13.89
C PRO A 118 -20.14 8.02 14.51
N ALA A 119 -21.23 7.91 13.74
CA ALA A 119 -22.43 7.19 14.14
C ALA A 119 -22.22 5.66 14.19
N ARG A 120 -21.08 5.17 13.70
CA ARG A 120 -20.70 3.75 13.59
C ARG A 120 -21.62 2.96 12.66
N SER A 121 -22.23 3.64 11.71
CA SER A 121 -22.97 2.99 10.63
C SER A 121 -22.03 2.56 9.49
N GLY A 122 -22.46 1.61 8.67
CA GLY A 122 -21.69 1.15 7.50
C GLY A 122 -21.45 2.25 6.46
N ASN A 123 -22.25 3.33 6.51
CA ASN A 123 -22.19 4.47 5.58
C ASN A 123 -21.33 5.64 6.10
N ASP A 124 -20.79 5.56 7.31
CA ASP A 124 -19.89 6.59 7.82
C ASP A 124 -18.63 6.67 6.96
N PHE A 125 -18.16 7.88 6.70
CA PHE A 125 -16.98 8.10 5.92
C PHE A 125 -15.72 8.14 6.77
N TYR A 126 -14.67 7.53 6.23
CA TYR A 126 -13.34 7.47 6.80
C TYR A 126 -12.30 7.92 5.78
N ARG A 127 -11.33 8.67 6.25
CA ARG A 127 -10.11 8.97 5.51
C ARG A 127 -9.18 7.76 5.62
N LEU A 128 -8.64 7.33 4.49
CA LEU A 128 -7.90 6.08 4.39
C LEU A 128 -6.42 6.31 4.12
N THR A 129 -5.56 5.57 4.80
CA THR A 129 -4.15 5.36 4.43
C THR A 129 -3.88 3.87 4.33
N LEU A 130 -3.29 3.44 3.22
CA LEU A 130 -2.95 2.04 2.93
C LEU A 130 -1.45 1.90 2.72
N ARG A 131 -0.87 0.82 3.25
CA ARG A 131 0.54 0.47 3.05
C ARG A 131 0.67 -0.97 2.57
N PHE A 132 1.34 -1.10 1.42
CA PHE A 132 1.64 -2.35 0.75
C PHE A 132 3.16 -2.57 0.62
#